data_e712e0d91b087b611650d5f774ddadb5
#
_entry.id   e712e0d91b087b611650d5f774ddadb5
#
_cell.length_a   1.000
_cell.length_b   1.000
_cell.length_c   1.000
_cell.angle_alpha   90.00
_cell.angle_beta   90.00
_cell.angle_gamma   90.00
#
_symmetry.space_group_name_H-M   'P 1'
#
loop_
_entity.id
_entity.type
_entity.pdbx_description
1 polymer ?
#
loop_
_entity_poly.entity_id
_entity_poly.type
_entity_poly.pdbx_seq_one_letter_code
_entity_poly.pdbx_strand_id
1 'polypeptide(L)'
;MGSFWSNFTNAPGGRRRRGLGRWFQILEDRFMTLFWANLMYMACSLIFLVSLFFFSQIGDALSLLGMVLGLVLLGPGMTAMHFLCIQTVRDKPVILKEDFLGSIQRDWKQSVAFTLLIGLLWGTFAYALRLVTAV
;
A
#
# COMPACT_ATOMS: atom_id res chain seq x y z
N MET A 1 -18.04 7.51 -19.12
CA MET A 1 -17.34 7.29 -17.83
C MET A 1 -15.81 7.46 -17.90
N GLY A 2 -15.21 7.66 -19.10
CA GLY A 2 -13.75 7.80 -19.27
C GLY A 2 -13.15 9.18 -18.96
N SER A 3 -13.94 10.26 -18.95
CA SER A 3 -13.40 11.63 -18.87
C SER A 3 -13.01 12.11 -17.47
N PHE A 4 -13.63 11.56 -16.43
CA PHE A 4 -13.31 11.94 -15.04
C PHE A 4 -11.88 11.55 -14.66
N TRP A 5 -11.45 10.34 -15.03
CA TRP A 5 -10.12 9.82 -14.68
C TRP A 5 -8.99 10.40 -15.54
N SER A 6 -9.26 10.80 -16.79
CA SER A 6 -8.25 11.39 -17.69
C SER A 6 -7.79 12.77 -17.25
N ASN A 7 -8.64 13.53 -16.55
CA ASN A 7 -8.31 14.88 -16.07
C ASN A 7 -7.28 14.88 -14.94
N PHE A 8 -7.09 13.75 -14.24
CA PHE A 8 -6.08 13.61 -13.17
C PHE A 8 -4.68 13.28 -13.69
N THR A 9 -4.54 12.96 -14.98
CA THR A 9 -3.28 12.43 -15.56
C THR A 9 -2.44 13.47 -16.29
N ASN A 10 -2.98 14.66 -16.58
CA ASN A 10 -2.27 15.70 -17.31
C ASN A 10 -1.38 16.51 -16.35
N ALA A 11 -0.05 16.31 -16.46
CA ALA A 11 0.91 17.15 -15.75
C ALA A 11 0.89 18.57 -16.32
N PRO A 12 0.62 19.61 -15.53
CA PRO A 12 0.82 20.99 -15.98
C PRO A 12 2.30 21.19 -16.30
N GLY A 13 2.59 21.67 -17.52
CA GLY A 13 3.93 21.95 -18.03
C GLY A 13 4.60 23.15 -17.35
N GLY A 14 4.71 23.10 -16.01
CA GLY A 14 5.31 24.15 -15.20
C GLY A 14 6.84 24.03 -15.11
N ARG A 15 7.52 25.15 -14.84
CA ARG A 15 8.98 25.25 -14.66
C ARG A 15 9.42 24.32 -13.50
N ARG A 16 10.23 23.29 -13.79
CA ARG A 16 10.72 22.33 -12.80
C ARG A 16 11.52 23.03 -11.70
N ARG A 17 11.01 23.05 -10.48
CA ARG A 17 11.73 23.51 -9.30
C ARG A 17 12.74 22.45 -8.85
N ARG A 18 13.81 22.84 -8.13
CA ARG A 18 14.84 21.92 -7.60
C ARG A 18 14.67 21.73 -6.09
N GLY A 19 15.05 20.56 -5.56
CA GLY A 19 15.02 20.28 -4.12
C GLY A 19 13.62 20.19 -3.53
N LEU A 20 13.44 20.70 -2.32
CA LEU A 20 12.17 20.68 -1.57
C LEU A 20 11.02 21.35 -2.33
N GLY A 21 11.33 22.42 -3.09
CA GLY A 21 10.31 23.11 -3.91
C GLY A 21 9.71 22.24 -5.00
N ARG A 22 10.48 21.26 -5.54
CA ARG A 22 9.95 20.25 -6.46
C ARG A 22 9.00 19.27 -5.77
N TRP A 23 9.31 18.90 -4.54
CA TRP A 23 8.48 17.99 -3.76
C TRP A 23 7.10 18.59 -3.48
N PHE A 24 7.06 19.87 -3.07
CA PHE A 24 5.80 20.59 -2.87
C PHE A 24 5.02 20.74 -4.18
N GLN A 25 5.69 21.01 -5.29
CA GLN A 25 5.04 21.10 -6.60
C GLN A 25 4.40 19.77 -7.01
N ILE A 26 5.11 18.65 -6.85
CA ILE A 26 4.56 17.31 -7.13
C ILE A 26 3.37 17.01 -6.22
N LEU A 27 3.47 17.37 -4.94
CA LEU A 27 2.39 17.17 -3.98
C LEU A 27 1.14 17.98 -4.38
N GLU A 28 1.30 19.25 -4.81
CA GLU A 28 0.21 20.10 -5.23
C GLU A 28 -0.43 19.61 -6.53
N ASP A 29 0.39 19.36 -7.57
CA ASP A 29 -0.07 18.99 -8.92
C ASP A 29 -0.68 17.56 -8.96
N ARG A 30 -0.23 16.67 -8.08
CA ARG A 30 -0.60 15.25 -8.08
C ARG A 30 -1.29 14.79 -6.78
N PHE A 31 -1.72 15.73 -5.95
CA PHE A 31 -2.34 15.44 -4.66
C PHE A 31 -3.50 14.44 -4.78
N MET A 32 -4.41 14.64 -5.73
CA MET A 32 -5.54 13.75 -5.93
C MET A 32 -5.13 12.33 -6.32
N THR A 33 -4.10 12.19 -7.16
CA THR A 33 -3.58 10.86 -7.55
C THR A 33 -3.00 10.13 -6.36
N LEU A 34 -2.18 10.82 -5.54
CA LEU A 34 -1.58 10.25 -4.33
C LEU A 34 -2.64 9.95 -3.27
N PHE A 35 -3.64 10.83 -3.13
CA PHE A 35 -4.75 10.62 -2.20
C PHE A 35 -5.55 9.36 -2.54
N TRP A 36 -5.95 9.18 -3.81
CA TRP A 36 -6.65 7.99 -4.26
C TRP A 36 -5.81 6.71 -4.17
N ALA A 37 -4.50 6.79 -4.48
CA ALA A 37 -3.59 5.67 -4.31
C ALA A 37 -3.51 5.22 -2.84
N ASN A 38 -3.43 6.20 -1.93
CA ASN A 38 -3.41 5.92 -0.49
C ASN A 38 -4.74 5.33 -0.01
N LEU A 39 -5.87 5.84 -0.50
CA LEU A 39 -7.19 5.30 -0.19
C LEU A 39 -7.34 3.83 -0.66
N MET A 40 -6.85 3.50 -1.86
CA MET A 40 -6.82 2.12 -2.35
C MET A 40 -5.95 1.21 -1.48
N TYR A 41 -4.78 1.70 -1.05
CA TYR A 41 -3.92 0.98 -0.11
C TYR A 41 -4.60 0.78 1.25
N MET A 42 -5.25 1.81 1.79
CA MET A 42 -6.01 1.70 3.04
C MET A 42 -7.13 0.66 2.93
N ALA A 43 -7.84 0.59 1.81
CA ALA A 43 -8.85 -0.43 1.58
C ALA A 43 -8.26 -1.85 1.62
N CYS A 44 -7.07 -2.06 1.02
CA CYS A 44 -6.35 -3.34 1.10
C CYS A 44 -5.89 -3.67 2.53
N SER A 45 -5.47 -2.67 3.30
CA SER A 45 -5.00 -2.87 4.68
C SER A 45 -6.13 -3.04 5.69
N LEU A 46 -7.33 -2.58 5.38
CA LEU A 46 -8.47 -2.62 6.29
C LEU A 46 -8.85 -4.05 6.69
N ILE A 47 -8.79 -5.00 5.74
CA ILE A 47 -9.03 -6.42 5.99
C ILE A 47 -8.06 -6.97 7.03
N PHE A 48 -6.77 -6.61 6.91
CA PHE A 48 -5.75 -7.01 7.88
C PHE A 48 -6.00 -6.42 9.26
N LEU A 49 -6.31 -5.12 9.35
CA LEU A 49 -6.55 -4.43 10.62
C LEU A 49 -7.79 -4.96 11.35
N VAL A 50 -8.88 -5.18 10.60
CA VAL A 50 -10.12 -5.75 11.15
C VAL A 50 -9.86 -7.17 11.66
N SER A 51 -9.16 -8.00 10.89
CA SER A 51 -8.84 -9.37 11.29
C SER A 51 -7.91 -9.41 12.51
N LEU A 52 -6.93 -8.49 12.58
CA LEU A 52 -6.04 -8.34 13.74
C LEU A 52 -6.84 -7.98 15.00
N PHE A 53 -7.79 -7.07 14.88
CA PHE A 53 -8.66 -6.66 16.00
C PHE A 53 -9.48 -7.85 16.51
N PHE A 54 -10.14 -8.60 15.63
CA PHE A 54 -10.91 -9.79 16.02
C PHE A 54 -10.03 -10.88 16.63
N PHE A 55 -8.85 -11.12 16.07
CA PHE A 55 -7.90 -12.08 16.61
C PHE A 55 -7.45 -11.71 18.03
N SER A 56 -7.23 -10.44 18.30
CA SER A 56 -6.84 -9.97 19.64
C SER A 56 -7.93 -10.17 20.71
N GLN A 57 -9.21 -10.20 20.30
CA GLN A 57 -10.34 -10.34 21.22
C GLN A 57 -10.77 -11.81 21.43
N ILE A 58 -10.82 -12.60 20.37
CA ILE A 58 -11.45 -13.92 20.37
C ILE A 58 -10.42 -15.05 20.25
N GLY A 59 -9.30 -14.80 19.56
CA GLY A 59 -8.23 -15.79 19.38
C GLY A 59 -8.59 -16.99 18.49
N ASP A 60 -9.69 -16.88 17.72
CA ASP A 60 -10.24 -17.97 16.91
C ASP A 60 -9.40 -18.27 15.66
N ALA A 61 -9.46 -19.54 15.20
CA ALA A 61 -8.81 -19.97 13.96
C ALA A 61 -9.30 -19.19 12.73
N LEU A 62 -10.57 -18.74 12.72
CA LEU A 62 -11.13 -17.93 11.65
C LEU A 62 -10.48 -16.54 11.57
N SER A 63 -10.23 -15.92 12.71
CA SER A 63 -9.55 -14.61 12.77
C SER A 63 -8.07 -14.73 12.40
N LEU A 64 -7.42 -15.84 12.73
CA LEU A 64 -6.05 -16.13 12.25
C LEU A 64 -6.01 -16.26 10.72
N LEU A 65 -6.96 -16.99 10.13
CA LEU A 65 -7.07 -17.11 8.68
C LEU A 65 -7.30 -15.76 8.02
N GLY A 66 -8.18 -14.91 8.58
CA GLY A 66 -8.41 -13.55 8.13
C GLY A 66 -7.15 -12.67 8.22
N MET A 67 -6.36 -12.83 9.28
CA MET A 67 -5.09 -12.12 9.44
C MET A 67 -4.07 -12.51 8.38
N VAL A 68 -3.94 -13.81 8.07
CA VAL A 68 -3.05 -14.31 7.01
C VAL A 68 -3.51 -13.79 5.64
N LEU A 69 -4.82 -13.85 5.34
CA LEU A 69 -5.38 -13.33 4.09
C LEU A 69 -5.16 -11.82 3.97
N GLY A 70 -5.38 -11.08 5.05
CA GLY A 70 -5.13 -9.64 5.09
C GLY A 70 -3.66 -9.29 4.85
N LEU A 71 -2.74 -10.08 5.43
CA LEU A 71 -1.29 -9.92 5.23
C LEU A 71 -0.90 -10.19 3.77
N VAL A 72 -1.48 -11.22 3.15
CA VAL A 72 -1.27 -11.55 1.72
C VAL A 72 -1.74 -10.40 0.81
N LEU A 73 -2.81 -9.70 1.18
CA LEU A 73 -3.34 -8.58 0.39
C LEU A 73 -2.54 -7.28 0.59
N LEU A 74 -2.01 -7.09 1.79
CA LEU A 74 -1.27 -5.89 2.19
C LEU A 74 0.02 -5.72 1.38
N GLY A 75 0.75 -6.79 1.10
CA GLY A 75 2.00 -6.76 0.33
C GLY A 75 1.84 -6.19 -1.07
N PRO A 76 0.99 -6.79 -1.92
CA PRO A 76 0.72 -6.27 -3.26
C PRO A 76 0.16 -4.84 -3.26
N GLY A 77 -0.70 -4.50 -2.31
CA GLY A 77 -1.22 -3.14 -2.14
C GLY A 77 -0.11 -2.12 -1.87
N MET A 78 0.82 -2.46 -0.99
CA MET A 78 1.99 -1.61 -0.68
C MET A 78 2.91 -1.45 -1.89
N THR A 79 3.20 -2.53 -2.62
CA THR A 79 4.02 -2.49 -3.84
C THR A 79 3.38 -1.62 -4.91
N ALA A 80 2.07 -1.75 -5.13
CA ALA A 80 1.33 -0.94 -6.10
C ALA A 80 1.34 0.54 -5.73
N MET A 81 1.17 0.88 -4.45
CA MET A 81 1.28 2.26 -3.97
C MET A 81 2.68 2.83 -4.22
N HIS A 82 3.74 2.09 -3.88
CA HIS A 82 5.12 2.51 -4.14
C HIS A 82 5.39 2.71 -5.63
N PHE A 83 4.90 1.82 -6.48
CA PHE A 83 5.02 1.95 -7.93
C PHE A 83 4.36 3.25 -8.44
N LEU A 84 3.14 3.56 -8.00
CA LEU A 84 2.47 4.81 -8.35
C LEU A 84 3.22 6.04 -7.86
N CYS A 85 3.75 6.01 -6.64
CA CYS A 85 4.58 7.10 -6.11
C CYS A 85 5.82 7.34 -6.97
N ILE A 86 6.53 6.28 -7.37
CA ILE A 86 7.72 6.39 -8.23
C ILE A 86 7.36 6.95 -9.61
N GLN A 87 6.26 6.50 -10.21
CA GLN A 87 5.78 7.01 -11.50
C GLN A 87 5.44 8.49 -11.41
N THR A 88 4.77 8.90 -10.33
CA THR A 88 4.41 10.29 -10.05
C THR A 88 5.65 11.18 -9.93
N VAL A 89 6.68 10.73 -9.19
CA VAL A 89 7.95 11.47 -9.03
C VAL A 89 8.72 11.59 -10.35
N ARG A 90 8.58 10.58 -11.23
CA ARG A 90 9.22 10.58 -12.57
C ARG A 90 8.46 11.37 -13.62
N ASP A 91 7.39 12.07 -13.25
CA ASP A 91 6.50 12.83 -14.15
C ASP A 91 5.90 11.98 -15.29
N LYS A 92 5.73 10.68 -15.08
CA LYS A 92 5.09 9.81 -16.06
C LYS A 92 3.56 9.94 -15.97
N PRO A 93 2.83 9.76 -17.08
CA PRO A 93 1.38 9.67 -17.03
C PRO A 93 1.00 8.44 -16.22
N VAL A 94 0.12 8.62 -15.23
CA VAL A 94 -0.35 7.55 -14.34
C VAL A 94 -1.84 7.35 -14.60
N ILE A 95 -2.23 6.16 -15.04
CA ILE A 95 -3.62 5.70 -15.11
C ILE A 95 -3.88 4.89 -13.85
N LEU A 96 -4.40 5.56 -12.82
CA LEU A 96 -4.44 5.08 -11.44
C LEU A 96 -4.95 3.64 -11.31
N LYS A 97 -6.08 3.31 -11.95
CA LYS A 97 -6.69 1.98 -11.85
C LYS A 97 -5.87 0.92 -12.57
N GLU A 98 -5.42 1.20 -13.79
CA GLU A 98 -4.68 0.23 -14.63
C GLU A 98 -3.27 -0.01 -14.07
N ASP A 99 -2.58 1.04 -13.69
CA ASP A 99 -1.23 0.97 -13.13
C ASP A 99 -1.21 0.30 -11.75
N PHE A 100 -2.23 0.57 -10.91
CA PHE A 100 -2.35 -0.06 -9.59
C PHE A 100 -2.61 -1.56 -9.72
N LEU A 101 -3.62 -1.96 -10.50
CA LEU A 101 -3.95 -3.37 -10.71
C LEU A 101 -2.87 -4.11 -11.50
N GLY A 102 -2.29 -3.47 -12.51
CA GLY A 102 -1.19 -4.04 -13.30
C GLY A 102 0.07 -4.28 -12.45
N SER A 103 0.39 -3.38 -11.53
CA SER A 103 1.49 -3.57 -10.58
C SER A 103 1.22 -4.75 -9.64
N ILE A 104 0.00 -4.87 -9.11
CA ILE A 104 -0.39 -6.02 -8.30
C ILE A 104 -0.19 -7.32 -9.07
N GLN A 105 -0.72 -7.41 -10.29
CA GLN A 105 -0.63 -8.64 -11.10
C GLN A 105 0.80 -9.02 -11.46
N ARG A 106 1.65 -8.03 -11.72
CA ARG A 106 3.04 -8.26 -12.13
C ARG A 106 3.91 -8.77 -10.97
N ASP A 107 3.78 -8.14 -9.81
CA ASP A 107 4.74 -8.32 -8.71
C ASP A 107 4.14 -9.06 -7.49
N TRP A 108 2.92 -9.63 -7.61
CA TRP A 108 2.17 -10.19 -6.49
C TRP A 108 2.91 -11.31 -5.75
N LYS A 109 3.61 -12.21 -6.47
CA LYS A 109 4.33 -13.35 -5.87
C LYS A 109 5.46 -12.88 -4.97
N GLN A 110 6.25 -11.92 -5.44
CA GLN A 110 7.37 -11.37 -4.68
C GLN A 110 6.87 -10.55 -3.49
N SER A 111 5.83 -9.76 -3.69
CA SER A 111 5.22 -8.94 -2.64
C SER A 111 4.63 -9.78 -1.53
N VAL A 112 3.89 -10.85 -1.87
CA VAL A 112 3.32 -11.78 -0.90
C VAL A 112 4.42 -12.50 -0.13
N ALA A 113 5.44 -13.05 -0.82
CA ALA A 113 6.56 -13.75 -0.18
C ALA A 113 7.30 -12.82 0.81
N PHE A 114 7.57 -11.58 0.42
CA PHE A 114 8.24 -10.60 1.26
C PHE A 114 7.39 -10.22 2.49
N THR A 115 6.09 -10.01 2.29
CA THR A 115 5.19 -9.63 3.40
C THR A 115 4.99 -10.78 4.38
N LEU A 116 4.91 -12.03 3.90
CA LEU A 116 4.85 -13.21 4.77
C LEU A 116 6.14 -13.38 5.57
N LEU A 117 7.30 -13.14 4.96
CA LEU A 117 8.60 -13.21 5.65
C LEU A 117 8.69 -12.16 6.75
N ILE A 118 8.28 -10.91 6.47
CA ILE A 118 8.23 -9.85 7.48
C ILE A 118 7.22 -10.20 8.57
N GLY A 119 6.04 -10.70 8.20
CA GLY A 119 5.01 -11.13 9.17
C GLY A 119 5.52 -12.23 10.10
N LEU A 120 6.28 -13.18 9.58
CA LEU A 120 6.91 -14.26 10.36
C LEU A 120 7.97 -13.71 11.32
N LEU A 121 8.81 -12.79 10.85
CA LEU A 121 9.81 -12.11 11.70
C LEU A 121 9.16 -11.34 12.84
N TRP A 122 8.11 -10.55 12.55
CA TRP A 122 7.36 -9.81 13.57
C TRP A 122 6.62 -10.74 14.53
N GLY A 123 6.04 -11.84 14.03
CA GLY A 123 5.37 -12.86 14.84
C GLY A 123 6.32 -13.53 15.82
N THR A 124 7.51 -13.94 15.37
CA THR A 124 8.54 -14.53 16.24
C THR A 124 9.05 -13.53 17.28
N PHE A 125 9.26 -12.28 16.89
CA PHE A 125 9.66 -11.23 17.81
C PHE A 125 8.60 -10.94 18.88
N ALA A 126 7.33 -10.84 18.49
CA ALA A 126 6.21 -10.62 19.42
C ALA A 126 6.04 -11.82 20.38
N TYR A 127 6.22 -13.04 19.87
CA TYR A 127 6.19 -14.25 20.70
C TYR A 127 7.34 -14.27 21.72
N ALA A 128 8.55 -13.94 21.30
CA ALA A 128 9.71 -13.83 22.18
C ALA A 128 9.51 -12.80 23.28
N LEU A 129 8.96 -11.62 22.93
CA LEU A 129 8.63 -10.59 23.94
C LEU A 129 7.60 -11.10 24.96
N ARG A 130 6.56 -11.82 24.50
CA ARG A 130 5.58 -12.39 25.43
C ARG A 130 6.20 -13.39 26.41
N LEU A 131 7.13 -14.22 25.97
CA LEU A 131 7.83 -15.14 26.84
C LEU A 131 8.65 -14.42 27.91
N VAL A 132 9.34 -13.33 27.53
CA VAL A 132 10.15 -12.52 28.47
C VAL A 132 9.28 -11.78 29.49
N THR A 133 8.09 -11.31 29.08
CA THR A 133 7.18 -10.59 30.01
C THR A 133 6.31 -11.51 30.88
N ALA A 134 6.25 -12.81 30.58
CA ALA A 134 5.52 -13.81 31.34
C ALA A 134 6.34 -14.43 32.48
N VAL A 135 7.65 -14.16 32.54
CA VAL A 135 8.58 -14.55 33.60
C VAL A 135 8.71 -13.43 34.63
#